data_b8bd6f5bb02cbdfcf50d99d33affd278
#
_entry.id   b8bd6f5bb02cbdfcf50d99d33affd278
#
_cell.length_a   1.000
_cell.length_b   1.000
_cell.length_c   1.000
_cell.angle_alpha   90.00
_cell.angle_beta   90.00
_cell.angle_gamma   90.00
#
_symmetry.space_group_name_H-M   'P 1'
#
loop_
_entity.id
_entity.type
_entity.pdbx_description
1 polymer ?
#
loop_
_entity_poly.entity_id
_entity_poly.type
_entity_poly.pdbx_seq_one_letter_code
_entity_poly.pdbx_strand_id
1 'polypeptide(L)'
;MDFKYDVIVIGAGHAGCEAAAAAANLGSKTCLITMDMNKIGQMSCNPAVGGIAKGQIVREIDALGGYMGLVTDRTAIQFRMLNRSKGPAMWSPRAQCDRAKFIWEWRAVLENTPNLHIWQDTVEELIIENGEVTGLVTCWGVTFHAKCIVLTAGTFLNGLMHIGHKMLAGGRCAEPASYHLTESITRHGITSGRMKTGTPVRIDARSVHFDMMETQDGENDFHRFSYISEPRKLKQLQCWTCYTNEEVHEVLRSGLADSPLFNGQIQSIGPRYCPSIKTKIVTSPDKPQHQLFLEPEGESTHELYLNGFSSSLPMDIQIEALKRIPCFKDLVIYRPGYAIEYDYFDPTQLKHTLESKVIKNLFFAGQVNGTTGYEEAGGQGIVAGINAHINCHGGEPFVLGRDEAYIGVLIDDLVTKGVDEPYRMFTSRAEYRILLRQDDADMRLTERAYKLGLVKQDRYEMLLKKQAEINRIVEFTQTYSIKADKINDALETLGTARLTHGCKLIDLIGRPQITIENIAPHVPAFMEQLNKIEERKDEIIEAAEIRIKYKGYIDRERMIADKIHRLESIRIKGKFDYANLQSLSTEARQKLIKIDPETLAQASRIPGISPSDINVLLVLLGR
;
A
#
# COMPACT_ATOMS: atom_id res chain seq x y z
N MET A 1 -5.12 -32.11 -16.95
CA MET A 1 -4.35 -30.97 -16.44
C MET A 1 -2.89 -31.25 -16.77
N ASP A 2 -2.22 -30.32 -17.44
CA ASP A 2 -0.86 -30.53 -17.96
C ASP A 2 0.25 -29.88 -17.11
N PHE A 3 -0.11 -29.14 -16.06
CA PHE A 3 0.79 -28.41 -15.16
C PHE A 3 1.77 -27.47 -15.87
N LYS A 4 1.38 -26.92 -17.02
CA LYS A 4 2.16 -25.95 -17.80
C LYS A 4 1.45 -24.62 -17.87
N TYR A 5 2.13 -23.54 -17.52
CA TYR A 5 1.58 -22.21 -17.42
C TYR A 5 2.54 -21.16 -18.02
N ASP A 6 2.02 -20.01 -18.38
CA ASP A 6 2.84 -18.85 -18.69
C ASP A 6 3.41 -18.26 -17.40
N VAL A 7 2.54 -18.01 -16.42
CA VAL A 7 2.88 -17.42 -15.13
C VAL A 7 2.39 -18.29 -14.00
N ILE A 8 3.25 -18.58 -13.03
CA ILE A 8 2.85 -19.16 -11.75
C ILE A 8 3.13 -18.14 -10.65
N VAL A 9 2.14 -17.91 -9.80
CA VAL A 9 2.24 -17.06 -8.61
C VAL A 9 2.23 -17.95 -7.38
N ILE A 10 3.25 -17.82 -6.54
CA ILE A 10 3.42 -18.58 -5.30
C ILE A 10 2.94 -17.73 -4.13
N GLY A 11 1.87 -18.15 -3.46
CA GLY A 11 1.26 -17.46 -2.34
C GLY A 11 0.06 -16.62 -2.74
N ALA A 12 -1.03 -16.75 -1.99
CA ALA A 12 -2.29 -16.05 -2.24
C ALA A 12 -2.63 -15.01 -1.16
N GLY A 13 -1.62 -14.27 -0.70
CA GLY A 13 -1.79 -13.05 0.06
C GLY A 13 -2.15 -11.87 -0.85
N HIS A 14 -2.11 -10.66 -0.35
CA HIS A 14 -2.50 -9.46 -1.12
C HIS A 14 -1.66 -9.28 -2.38
N ALA A 15 -0.35 -9.51 -2.32
CA ALA A 15 0.53 -9.45 -3.49
C ALA A 15 0.20 -10.55 -4.51
N GLY A 16 0.02 -11.78 -4.04
CA GLY A 16 -0.25 -12.92 -4.91
C GLY A 16 -1.60 -12.83 -5.61
N CYS A 17 -2.63 -12.37 -4.92
CA CYS A 17 -3.95 -12.15 -5.49
C CYS A 17 -3.91 -11.12 -6.63
N GLU A 18 -3.28 -9.98 -6.41
CA GLU A 18 -3.17 -8.93 -7.45
C GLU A 18 -2.28 -9.36 -8.61
N ALA A 19 -1.17 -10.04 -8.35
CA ALA A 19 -0.27 -10.52 -9.39
C ALA A 19 -0.95 -11.56 -10.30
N ALA A 20 -1.64 -12.53 -9.71
CA ALA A 20 -2.34 -13.59 -10.44
C ALA A 20 -3.49 -13.04 -11.28
N ALA A 21 -4.32 -12.18 -10.69
CA ALA A 21 -5.43 -11.54 -11.40
C ALA A 21 -4.93 -10.68 -12.56
N ALA A 22 -3.88 -9.88 -12.38
CA ALA A 22 -3.32 -9.04 -13.43
C ALA A 22 -2.77 -9.87 -14.60
N ALA A 23 -1.94 -10.86 -14.33
CA ALA A 23 -1.38 -11.73 -15.37
C ALA A 23 -2.47 -12.47 -16.16
N ALA A 24 -3.46 -13.02 -15.47
CA ALA A 24 -4.57 -13.73 -16.08
C ALA A 24 -5.48 -12.80 -16.92
N ASN A 25 -5.82 -11.62 -16.40
CA ASN A 25 -6.63 -10.64 -17.11
C ASN A 25 -5.94 -10.05 -18.35
N LEU A 26 -4.62 -10.06 -18.39
CA LEU A 26 -3.83 -9.69 -19.57
C LEU A 26 -3.76 -10.82 -20.61
N GLY A 27 -4.18 -12.04 -20.28
CA GLY A 27 -4.25 -13.18 -21.18
C GLY A 27 -3.21 -14.28 -20.95
N SER A 28 -2.35 -14.18 -19.93
CA SER A 28 -1.44 -15.26 -19.57
C SER A 28 -2.20 -16.43 -18.95
N LYS A 29 -1.87 -17.66 -19.37
CA LYS A 29 -2.30 -18.87 -18.67
C LYS A 29 -1.60 -18.90 -17.30
N THR A 30 -2.36 -18.65 -16.23
CA THR A 30 -1.83 -18.37 -14.89
C THR A 30 -2.28 -19.41 -13.88
N CYS A 31 -1.37 -19.83 -12.99
CA CYS A 31 -1.69 -20.64 -11.83
C CYS A 31 -1.30 -19.90 -10.55
N LEU A 32 -2.21 -19.86 -9.59
CA LEU A 32 -1.96 -19.38 -8.24
C LEU A 32 -1.86 -20.58 -7.31
N ILE A 33 -0.69 -20.78 -6.70
CA ILE A 33 -0.45 -21.88 -5.75
C ILE A 33 -0.48 -21.32 -4.34
N THR A 34 -1.37 -21.84 -3.51
CA THR A 34 -1.52 -21.45 -2.11
C THR A 34 -1.60 -22.64 -1.20
N MET A 35 -1.09 -22.50 0.02
CA MET A 35 -1.12 -23.56 1.03
C MET A 35 -2.55 -23.86 1.51
N ASP A 36 -3.43 -22.84 1.54
CA ASP A 36 -4.81 -22.96 2.00
C ASP A 36 -5.73 -22.00 1.24
N MET A 37 -6.62 -22.56 0.44
CA MET A 37 -7.61 -21.78 -0.33
C MET A 37 -8.60 -21.03 0.57
N ASN A 38 -8.79 -21.44 1.82
CA ASN A 38 -9.66 -20.74 2.78
C ASN A 38 -9.00 -19.50 3.39
N LYS A 39 -7.75 -19.23 3.04
CA LYS A 39 -6.94 -18.11 3.56
C LYS A 39 -6.52 -17.12 2.47
N ILE A 40 -7.11 -17.19 1.31
CA ILE A 40 -6.83 -16.27 0.18
C ILE A 40 -7.09 -14.82 0.62
N GLY A 41 -6.10 -13.95 0.47
CA GLY A 41 -6.23 -12.54 0.82
C GLY A 41 -6.43 -12.25 2.31
N GLN A 42 -6.08 -13.20 3.18
CA GLN A 42 -6.29 -13.01 4.62
C GLN A 42 -5.54 -11.80 5.17
N MET A 43 -6.28 -10.99 5.93
CA MET A 43 -5.72 -9.91 6.74
C MET A 43 -5.05 -10.51 7.98
N SER A 44 -3.74 -10.67 7.92
CA SER A 44 -2.98 -11.38 8.96
C SER A 44 -2.85 -10.58 10.27
N CYS A 45 -2.94 -9.27 10.19
CA CYS A 45 -2.81 -8.36 11.31
C CYS A 45 -4.14 -7.62 11.54
N ASN A 46 -4.21 -6.32 11.28
CA ASN A 46 -5.45 -5.55 11.45
C ASN A 46 -6.48 -5.86 10.34
N PRO A 47 -7.78 -5.80 10.66
CA PRO A 47 -8.86 -6.02 9.69
C PRO A 47 -9.19 -4.74 8.92
N ALA A 48 -8.18 -4.01 8.46
CA ALA A 48 -8.34 -2.72 7.81
C ALA A 48 -7.48 -2.58 6.56
N VAL A 49 -7.96 -1.81 5.61
CA VAL A 49 -7.28 -1.45 4.36
C VAL A 49 -7.18 0.07 4.27
N GLY A 50 -6.04 0.55 3.79
CA GLY A 50 -5.78 1.97 3.61
C GLY A 50 -5.15 2.63 4.84
N GLY A 51 -5.40 3.92 4.99
CA GLY A 51 -4.74 4.78 5.94
C GLY A 51 -3.73 5.70 5.28
N ILE A 52 -2.94 6.41 6.08
CA ILE A 52 -2.03 7.46 5.61
C ILE A 52 -1.03 6.91 4.58
N ALA A 53 -1.02 7.49 3.40
CA ALA A 53 -0.31 7.08 2.18
C ALA A 53 -0.77 5.73 1.59
N LYS A 54 -1.28 4.83 2.41
CA LYS A 54 -1.70 3.49 1.98
C LYS A 54 -3.02 3.50 1.25
N GLY A 55 -3.95 4.36 1.65
CA GLY A 55 -5.20 4.57 0.92
C GLY A 55 -4.95 5.05 -0.52
N GLN A 56 -3.94 5.89 -0.73
CA GLN A 56 -3.50 6.31 -2.06
C GLN A 56 -3.04 5.12 -2.90
N ILE A 57 -2.25 4.20 -2.32
CA ILE A 57 -1.81 2.98 -3.01
C ILE A 57 -2.99 2.13 -3.46
N VAL A 58 -4.01 1.95 -2.60
CA VAL A 58 -5.21 1.17 -2.96
C VAL A 58 -5.98 1.80 -4.11
N ARG A 59 -6.11 3.13 -4.11
CA ARG A 59 -6.71 3.88 -5.20
C ARG A 59 -5.94 3.70 -6.51
N GLU A 60 -4.62 3.63 -6.44
CA GLU A 60 -3.74 3.38 -7.59
C GLU A 60 -3.86 1.94 -8.10
N ILE A 61 -3.91 0.95 -7.22
CA ILE A 61 -4.16 -0.45 -7.59
C ILE A 61 -5.49 -0.57 -8.34
N ASP A 62 -6.54 0.08 -7.83
CA ASP A 62 -7.85 0.09 -8.46
C ASP A 62 -7.81 0.77 -9.85
N ALA A 63 -7.16 1.92 -9.94
CA ALA A 63 -6.99 2.64 -11.21
C ALA A 63 -6.29 1.82 -12.29
N LEU A 64 -5.38 0.93 -11.89
CA LEU A 64 -4.69 -0.01 -12.78
C LEU A 64 -5.55 -1.25 -13.15
N GLY A 65 -6.71 -1.42 -12.55
CA GLY A 65 -7.58 -2.57 -12.78
C GLY A 65 -7.41 -3.71 -11.77
N GLY A 66 -6.72 -3.46 -10.64
CA GLY A 66 -6.65 -4.39 -9.52
C GLY A 66 -7.96 -4.46 -8.72
N TYR A 67 -8.02 -5.34 -7.74
CA TYR A 67 -9.27 -5.69 -7.05
C TYR A 67 -9.31 -5.31 -5.58
N MET A 68 -8.19 -4.92 -4.96
CA MET A 68 -8.15 -4.62 -3.52
C MET A 68 -9.19 -3.55 -3.13
N GLY A 69 -9.35 -2.50 -3.93
CA GLY A 69 -10.35 -1.46 -3.70
C GLY A 69 -11.79 -1.99 -3.77
N LEU A 70 -12.10 -2.77 -4.79
CA LEU A 70 -13.41 -3.41 -4.96
C LEU A 70 -13.76 -4.36 -3.81
N VAL A 71 -12.82 -5.25 -3.46
CA VAL A 71 -13.00 -6.20 -2.36
C VAL A 71 -13.19 -5.47 -1.04
N THR A 72 -12.41 -4.42 -0.81
CA THR A 72 -12.54 -3.56 0.37
C THR A 72 -13.91 -2.89 0.44
N ASP A 73 -14.38 -2.28 -0.64
CA ASP A 73 -15.67 -1.60 -0.66
C ASP A 73 -16.85 -2.55 -0.44
N ARG A 74 -16.76 -3.78 -0.96
CA ARG A 74 -17.79 -4.83 -0.78
C ARG A 74 -17.85 -5.40 0.64
N THR A 75 -16.76 -5.30 1.39
CA THR A 75 -16.63 -5.92 2.72
C THR A 75 -16.38 -4.91 3.84
N ALA A 76 -16.39 -3.62 3.52
CA ALA A 76 -16.17 -2.55 4.49
C ALA A 76 -17.31 -2.46 5.51
N ILE A 77 -16.95 -2.46 6.79
CA ILE A 77 -17.85 -2.26 7.93
C ILE A 77 -17.66 -0.90 8.62
N GLN A 78 -16.64 -0.15 8.21
CA GLN A 78 -16.44 1.26 8.56
C GLN A 78 -15.55 1.92 7.51
N PHE A 79 -15.86 3.16 7.14
CA PHE A 79 -15.04 3.96 6.25
C PHE A 79 -14.75 5.33 6.86
N ARG A 80 -13.52 5.82 6.68
CA ARG A 80 -13.09 7.16 7.07
C ARG A 80 -12.08 7.71 6.08
N MET A 81 -12.19 9.02 5.81
CA MET A 81 -11.14 9.77 5.10
C MET A 81 -10.24 10.45 6.13
N LEU A 82 -9.01 9.94 6.28
CA LEU A 82 -8.04 10.49 7.23
C LEU A 82 -7.40 11.77 6.69
N ASN A 83 -6.92 12.62 7.60
CA ASN A 83 -6.18 13.85 7.28
C ASN A 83 -6.99 14.90 6.49
N ARG A 84 -8.31 14.96 6.61
CA ARG A 84 -9.12 15.96 5.92
C ARG A 84 -8.67 17.39 6.19
N SER A 85 -8.27 17.72 7.41
CA SER A 85 -7.79 19.06 7.79
C SER A 85 -6.46 19.45 7.17
N LYS A 86 -5.70 18.48 6.62
CA LYS A 86 -4.36 18.70 6.04
C LYS A 86 -4.37 18.96 4.53
N GLY A 87 -5.55 19.00 3.93
CA GLY A 87 -5.73 19.22 2.49
C GLY A 87 -5.63 17.95 1.63
N PRO A 88 -6.04 18.08 0.34
CA PRO A 88 -6.24 16.94 -0.56
C PRO A 88 -5.00 16.08 -0.82
N ALA A 89 -3.80 16.68 -0.78
CA ALA A 89 -2.55 15.93 -0.93
C ALA A 89 -2.34 14.88 0.17
N MET A 90 -2.97 15.09 1.33
CA MET A 90 -2.81 14.24 2.51
C MET A 90 -4.05 13.37 2.80
N TRP A 91 -5.15 13.58 2.11
CA TRP A 91 -6.37 12.79 2.29
C TRP A 91 -6.08 11.33 2.00
N SER A 92 -6.44 10.48 2.95
CA SER A 92 -6.09 9.07 2.93
C SER A 92 -7.29 8.22 3.33
N PRO A 93 -7.93 7.50 2.39
CA PRO A 93 -9.07 6.65 2.72
C PRO A 93 -8.62 5.44 3.53
N ARG A 94 -9.44 5.06 4.51
CA ARG A 94 -9.26 3.88 5.35
C ARG A 94 -10.59 3.19 5.60
N ALA A 95 -10.62 1.88 5.47
CA ALA A 95 -11.79 1.07 5.78
C ALA A 95 -11.45 -0.07 6.73
N GLN A 96 -12.30 -0.26 7.76
CA GLN A 96 -12.39 -1.54 8.45
C GLN A 96 -13.18 -2.51 7.58
N CYS A 97 -12.72 -3.75 7.50
CA CYS A 97 -13.38 -4.79 6.71
C CYS A 97 -13.82 -5.96 7.59
N ASP A 98 -14.86 -6.65 7.16
CA ASP A 98 -15.18 -7.97 7.67
C ASP A 98 -14.13 -8.96 7.17
N ARG A 99 -13.28 -9.46 8.05
CA ARG A 99 -12.14 -10.32 7.72
C ARG A 99 -12.57 -11.58 6.96
N ALA A 100 -13.61 -12.25 7.40
CA ALA A 100 -14.10 -13.47 6.77
C ALA A 100 -14.68 -13.19 5.39
N LYS A 101 -15.51 -12.15 5.26
CA LYS A 101 -16.08 -11.74 3.98
C LYS A 101 -15.02 -11.29 2.98
N PHE A 102 -13.97 -10.63 3.44
CA PHE A 102 -12.84 -10.20 2.61
C PHE A 102 -12.14 -11.39 1.92
N ILE A 103 -11.91 -12.47 2.66
CA ILE A 103 -11.34 -13.71 2.12
C ILE A 103 -12.25 -14.31 1.04
N TRP A 104 -13.54 -14.46 1.34
CA TRP A 104 -14.51 -15.04 0.39
C TRP A 104 -14.71 -14.18 -0.84
N GLU A 105 -14.70 -12.88 -0.69
CA GLU A 105 -14.81 -11.96 -1.83
C GLU A 105 -13.59 -12.05 -2.76
N TRP A 106 -12.37 -12.08 -2.22
CA TRP A 106 -11.16 -12.31 -3.01
C TRP A 106 -11.19 -13.67 -3.72
N ARG A 107 -11.58 -14.71 -3.02
CA ARG A 107 -11.69 -16.06 -3.60
C ARG A 107 -12.67 -16.07 -4.74
N ALA A 108 -13.83 -15.45 -4.59
CA ALA A 108 -14.83 -15.33 -5.65
C ALA A 108 -14.27 -14.58 -6.87
N VAL A 109 -13.56 -13.48 -6.67
CA VAL A 109 -12.90 -12.73 -7.75
C VAL A 109 -11.94 -13.63 -8.52
N LEU A 110 -11.06 -14.35 -7.82
CA LEU A 110 -10.05 -15.20 -8.47
C LEU A 110 -10.64 -16.40 -9.19
N GLU A 111 -11.63 -17.06 -8.60
CA GLU A 111 -12.33 -18.19 -9.23
C GLU A 111 -13.12 -17.77 -10.47
N ASN A 112 -13.54 -16.51 -10.57
CA ASN A 112 -14.23 -15.95 -11.73
C ASN A 112 -13.31 -15.21 -12.71
N THR A 113 -12.02 -15.20 -12.48
CA THR A 113 -11.04 -14.59 -13.39
C THR A 113 -10.69 -15.58 -14.51
N PRO A 114 -10.90 -15.22 -15.79
CA PRO A 114 -10.49 -16.08 -16.92
C PRO A 114 -8.98 -16.32 -16.92
N ASN A 115 -8.56 -17.48 -17.43
CA ASN A 115 -7.16 -17.89 -17.54
C ASN A 115 -6.44 -18.14 -16.20
N LEU A 116 -7.13 -18.11 -15.07
CA LEU A 116 -6.57 -18.32 -13.75
C LEU A 116 -7.03 -19.67 -13.16
N HIS A 117 -6.06 -20.50 -12.81
CA HIS A 117 -6.27 -21.73 -12.04
C HIS A 117 -5.71 -21.53 -10.62
N ILE A 118 -6.36 -22.13 -9.64
CA ILE A 118 -5.89 -22.15 -8.26
C ILE A 118 -5.50 -23.60 -7.91
N TRP A 119 -4.32 -23.77 -7.32
CA TRP A 119 -3.84 -25.06 -6.85
C TRP A 119 -3.46 -24.97 -5.38
N GLN A 120 -4.02 -25.86 -4.54
CA GLN A 120 -3.72 -25.89 -3.11
C GLN A 120 -2.59 -26.85 -2.83
N ASP A 121 -1.42 -26.29 -2.53
CA ASP A 121 -0.19 -27.03 -2.24
C ASP A 121 0.86 -26.08 -1.66
N THR A 122 1.95 -26.65 -1.16
CA THR A 122 3.12 -25.89 -0.72
C THR A 122 4.26 -26.06 -1.71
N VAL A 123 4.79 -24.95 -2.21
CA VAL A 123 5.96 -24.98 -3.09
C VAL A 123 7.22 -25.20 -2.25
N GLU A 124 8.04 -26.16 -2.63
CA GLU A 124 9.22 -26.57 -1.89
C GLU A 124 10.52 -26.18 -2.59
N GLU A 125 10.54 -26.20 -3.92
CA GLU A 125 11.74 -25.95 -4.70
C GLU A 125 11.43 -25.27 -6.03
N LEU A 126 12.31 -24.35 -6.47
CA LEU A 126 12.29 -23.79 -7.84
C LEU A 126 13.21 -24.62 -8.74
N ILE A 127 12.79 -24.79 -9.98
CA ILE A 127 13.63 -25.36 -11.03
C ILE A 127 14.28 -24.22 -11.79
N ILE A 128 15.59 -24.12 -11.69
CA ILE A 128 16.39 -23.05 -12.30
C ILE A 128 17.45 -23.69 -13.21
N GLU A 129 17.42 -23.35 -14.48
CA GLU A 129 18.31 -23.89 -15.50
C GLU A 129 18.98 -22.72 -16.24
N ASN A 130 20.31 -22.73 -16.31
CA ASN A 130 21.10 -21.69 -16.99
C ASN A 130 20.73 -20.24 -16.53
N GLY A 131 20.50 -20.04 -15.23
CA GLY A 131 20.17 -18.73 -14.66
C GLY A 131 18.73 -18.26 -14.91
N GLU A 132 17.85 -19.14 -15.39
CA GLU A 132 16.46 -18.85 -15.68
C GLU A 132 15.55 -19.82 -14.94
N VAL A 133 14.47 -19.30 -14.32
CA VAL A 133 13.46 -20.16 -13.72
C VAL A 133 12.59 -20.81 -14.81
N THR A 134 12.37 -22.12 -14.69
CA THR A 134 11.59 -22.89 -15.68
C THR A 134 10.42 -23.65 -15.06
N GLY A 135 10.36 -23.73 -13.74
CA GLY A 135 9.29 -24.42 -13.03
C GLY A 135 9.52 -24.50 -11.53
N LEU A 136 8.75 -25.37 -10.92
CA LEU A 136 8.81 -25.62 -9.47
C LEU A 136 8.34 -27.04 -9.13
N VAL A 137 8.67 -27.46 -7.91
CA VAL A 137 8.21 -28.73 -7.32
C VAL A 137 7.51 -28.44 -6.01
N THR A 138 6.36 -29.09 -5.78
CA THR A 138 5.56 -28.95 -4.56
C THR A 138 5.86 -30.05 -3.55
N CYS A 139 5.38 -29.88 -2.32
CA CYS A 139 5.48 -30.91 -1.26
C CYS A 139 4.80 -32.22 -1.62
N TRP A 140 3.77 -32.20 -2.45
CA TRP A 140 3.13 -33.42 -2.98
C TRP A 140 3.91 -34.08 -4.13
N GLY A 141 5.08 -33.51 -4.49
CA GLY A 141 5.92 -34.04 -5.58
C GLY A 141 5.42 -33.68 -6.97
N VAL A 142 4.53 -32.69 -7.10
CA VAL A 142 4.03 -32.24 -8.38
C VAL A 142 5.00 -31.25 -9.00
N THR A 143 5.41 -31.51 -10.25
CA THR A 143 6.26 -30.60 -11.03
C THR A 143 5.39 -29.70 -11.90
N PHE A 144 5.55 -28.39 -11.75
CA PHE A 144 4.94 -27.37 -12.59
C PHE A 144 5.99 -26.74 -13.50
N HIS A 145 5.61 -26.45 -14.72
CA HIS A 145 6.42 -25.69 -15.68
C HIS A 145 5.82 -24.30 -15.91
N ALA A 146 6.66 -23.29 -15.92
CA ALA A 146 6.26 -21.92 -16.15
C ALA A 146 7.33 -21.13 -16.89
N LYS A 147 6.91 -20.14 -17.69
CA LYS A 147 7.81 -19.17 -18.31
C LYS A 147 8.30 -18.15 -17.30
N CYS A 148 7.41 -17.69 -16.40
CA CYS A 148 7.72 -16.77 -15.32
C CYS A 148 7.11 -17.24 -14.01
N ILE A 149 7.78 -16.92 -12.90
CA ILE A 149 7.30 -17.19 -11.54
C ILE A 149 7.33 -15.89 -10.72
N VAL A 150 6.27 -15.64 -9.97
CA VAL A 150 6.17 -14.53 -9.01
C VAL A 150 6.10 -15.10 -7.61
N LEU A 151 7.08 -14.77 -6.77
CA LEU A 151 7.14 -15.20 -5.38
C LEU A 151 6.50 -14.15 -4.46
N THR A 152 5.48 -14.55 -3.71
CA THR A 152 4.74 -13.68 -2.78
C THR A 152 4.47 -14.39 -1.45
N ALA A 153 5.51 -14.94 -0.84
CA ALA A 153 5.40 -15.89 0.28
C ALA A 153 5.08 -15.24 1.66
N GLY A 154 4.94 -13.92 1.75
CA GLY A 154 4.58 -13.24 3.00
C GLY A 154 5.53 -13.53 4.16
N THR A 155 5.00 -14.03 5.28
CA THR A 155 5.75 -14.39 6.49
C THR A 155 6.03 -15.89 6.61
N PHE A 156 5.86 -16.65 5.53
CA PHE A 156 5.85 -18.12 5.60
C PHE A 156 7.24 -18.77 5.43
N LEU A 157 8.18 -18.11 4.73
CA LEU A 157 9.50 -18.68 4.49
C LEU A 157 10.30 -18.80 5.79
N ASN A 158 10.52 -20.03 6.23
CA ASN A 158 11.15 -20.35 7.51
C ASN A 158 10.51 -19.57 8.68
N GLY A 159 9.19 -19.41 8.64
CA GLY A 159 8.42 -18.66 9.62
C GLY A 159 8.54 -19.24 11.02
N LEU A 160 8.79 -18.38 12.01
CA LEU A 160 8.97 -18.76 13.42
C LEU A 160 8.26 -17.75 14.32
N MET A 161 7.25 -18.22 15.04
CA MET A 161 6.47 -17.40 15.98
C MET A 161 7.06 -17.46 17.39
N HIS A 162 6.95 -16.33 18.11
CA HIS A 162 7.47 -16.17 19.47
C HIS A 162 6.42 -15.59 20.40
N ILE A 163 6.24 -16.24 21.57
CA ILE A 163 5.48 -15.72 22.72
C ILE A 163 6.31 -16.01 23.98
N GLY A 164 6.89 -14.97 24.61
CA GLY A 164 7.84 -15.19 25.68
C GLY A 164 8.99 -16.09 25.21
N HIS A 165 9.32 -17.11 26.02
CA HIS A 165 10.35 -18.10 25.66
C HIS A 165 9.86 -19.20 24.71
N LYS A 166 8.57 -19.25 24.39
CA LYS A 166 8.02 -20.27 23.50
C LYS A 166 8.23 -19.89 22.04
N MET A 167 8.69 -20.84 21.27
CA MET A 167 8.86 -20.74 19.82
C MET A 167 8.03 -21.81 19.13
N LEU A 168 7.33 -21.43 18.08
CA LEU A 168 6.51 -22.32 17.28
C LEU A 168 6.74 -22.03 15.79
N ALA A 169 7.15 -23.06 15.06
CA ALA A 169 7.27 -22.93 13.61
C ALA A 169 5.89 -22.69 12.97
N GLY A 170 5.82 -21.74 12.07
CA GLY A 170 4.59 -21.38 11.37
C GLY A 170 4.70 -20.04 10.67
N GLY A 171 3.89 -19.84 9.65
CA GLY A 171 3.80 -18.57 8.92
C GLY A 171 2.82 -17.58 9.57
N ARG A 172 1.77 -18.11 10.19
CA ARG A 172 0.77 -17.43 11.03
C ARG A 172 0.28 -18.41 12.08
N CYS A 173 -0.49 -17.88 13.06
CA CYS A 173 -1.10 -18.75 14.08
C CYS A 173 -1.95 -19.85 13.41
N ALA A 174 -1.69 -21.08 13.78
CA ALA A 174 -2.31 -22.30 13.25
C ALA A 174 -2.05 -22.59 11.76
N GLU A 175 -1.06 -21.97 11.16
CA GLU A 175 -0.67 -22.23 9.76
C GLU A 175 0.82 -22.63 9.68
N PRO A 176 1.18 -23.67 8.89
CA PRO A 176 2.56 -24.15 8.81
C PRO A 176 3.49 -23.13 8.16
N ALA A 177 4.79 -23.27 8.41
CA ALA A 177 5.82 -22.54 7.68
C ALA A 177 6.17 -23.27 6.37
N SER A 178 6.77 -22.53 5.43
CA SER A 178 7.36 -23.07 4.21
C SER A 178 8.86 -23.26 4.40
N TYR A 179 9.33 -24.47 4.18
CA TYR A 179 10.73 -24.86 4.28
C TYR A 179 11.32 -25.13 2.89
N HIS A 180 12.64 -25.07 2.78
CA HIS A 180 13.45 -25.41 1.61
C HIS A 180 13.40 -24.42 0.45
N LEU A 181 12.33 -23.62 0.31
CA LEU A 181 12.19 -22.69 -0.82
C LEU A 181 13.24 -21.58 -0.78
N THR A 182 13.53 -20.99 0.38
CA THR A 182 14.59 -19.98 0.54
C THR A 182 15.95 -20.56 0.12
N GLU A 183 16.29 -21.73 0.57
CA GLU A 183 17.55 -22.40 0.26
C GLU A 183 17.65 -22.73 -1.23
N SER A 184 16.55 -23.12 -1.85
CA SER A 184 16.44 -23.31 -3.31
C SER A 184 16.77 -22.05 -4.11
N ILE A 185 16.41 -20.88 -3.57
CA ILE A 185 16.67 -19.59 -4.21
C ILE A 185 18.08 -19.09 -3.92
N THR A 186 18.52 -19.14 -2.67
CA THR A 186 19.81 -18.57 -2.24
C THR A 186 21.02 -19.29 -2.80
N ARG A 187 20.93 -20.59 -3.06
CA ARG A 187 22.02 -21.33 -3.71
C ARG A 187 22.31 -20.88 -5.15
N HIS A 188 21.42 -20.11 -5.75
CA HIS A 188 21.61 -19.49 -7.07
C HIS A 188 22.13 -18.06 -7.01
N GLY A 189 22.62 -17.60 -5.88
CA GLY A 189 23.30 -16.32 -5.72
C GLY A 189 22.42 -15.16 -5.24
N ILE A 190 21.16 -15.41 -4.85
CA ILE A 190 20.29 -14.40 -4.25
C ILE A 190 20.56 -14.32 -2.74
N THR A 191 20.73 -13.10 -2.25
CA THR A 191 20.94 -12.82 -0.82
C THR A 191 19.61 -12.74 -0.09
N SER A 192 19.51 -13.42 1.04
CA SER A 192 18.38 -13.35 1.97
C SER A 192 18.78 -12.81 3.34
N GLY A 193 17.80 -12.41 4.12
CA GLY A 193 17.94 -12.02 5.52
C GLY A 193 16.67 -12.37 6.29
N ARG A 194 16.63 -11.95 7.56
CA ARG A 194 15.47 -12.17 8.43
C ARG A 194 14.86 -10.84 8.84
N MET A 195 13.53 -10.78 8.81
CA MET A 195 12.76 -9.67 9.37
C MET A 195 11.74 -10.17 10.38
N LYS A 196 11.21 -9.25 11.16
CA LYS A 196 10.24 -9.53 12.20
C LYS A 196 9.05 -8.60 12.08
N THR A 197 7.87 -9.12 12.31
CA THR A 197 6.66 -8.34 12.56
C THR A 197 5.91 -8.94 13.75
N GLY A 198 4.75 -8.37 14.09
CA GLY A 198 3.95 -8.86 15.21
C GLY A 198 2.48 -8.53 15.06
N THR A 199 1.69 -9.14 15.90
CA THR A 199 0.24 -8.92 16.00
C THR A 199 -0.19 -8.84 17.46
N PRO A 200 -1.22 -8.06 17.82
CA PRO A 200 -1.75 -8.00 19.18
C PRO A 200 -2.73 -9.14 19.48
N VAL A 201 -3.19 -9.18 20.72
CA VAL A 201 -4.26 -10.05 21.19
C VAL A 201 -5.54 -9.86 20.38
N ARG A 202 -6.37 -10.90 20.36
CA ARG A 202 -7.77 -10.81 19.91
C ARG A 202 -8.68 -10.95 21.13
N ILE A 203 -9.59 -9.99 21.29
CA ILE A 203 -10.42 -9.82 22.49
C ILE A 203 -11.85 -10.26 22.20
N ASP A 204 -12.48 -10.94 23.16
CA ASP A 204 -13.90 -11.23 23.12
C ASP A 204 -14.71 -9.99 23.55
N ALA A 205 -15.49 -9.44 22.64
CA ALA A 205 -16.30 -8.24 22.85
C ALA A 205 -17.26 -8.36 24.05
N ARG A 206 -17.69 -9.57 24.39
CA ARG A 206 -18.59 -9.83 25.53
C ARG A 206 -17.93 -9.54 26.88
N SER A 207 -16.59 -9.46 26.91
CA SER A 207 -15.80 -9.15 28.11
C SER A 207 -15.41 -7.68 28.24
N VAL A 208 -15.81 -6.82 27.30
CA VAL A 208 -15.39 -5.42 27.23
C VAL A 208 -16.45 -4.50 27.81
N HIS A 209 -16.02 -3.54 28.62
CA HIS A 209 -16.88 -2.47 29.17
C HIS A 209 -16.83 -1.25 28.23
N PHE A 210 -17.64 -1.26 27.18
CA PHE A 210 -17.67 -0.21 26.14
C PHE A 210 -18.10 1.16 26.65
N ASP A 211 -18.86 1.21 27.75
CA ASP A 211 -19.27 2.45 28.45
C ASP A 211 -18.07 3.24 28.99
N MET A 212 -16.91 2.60 29.14
CA MET A 212 -15.67 3.21 29.60
C MET A 212 -14.75 3.63 28.43
N MET A 213 -15.22 3.57 27.20
CA MET A 213 -14.44 3.86 25.99
C MET A 213 -15.07 5.00 25.19
N GLU A 214 -14.22 5.69 24.44
CA GLU A 214 -14.67 6.66 23.44
C GLU A 214 -15.02 5.93 22.15
N THR A 215 -16.18 6.25 21.56
CA THR A 215 -16.59 5.68 20.28
C THR A 215 -15.99 6.45 19.11
N GLN A 216 -15.69 5.74 18.04
CA GLN A 216 -15.24 6.32 16.79
C GLN A 216 -16.14 5.82 15.67
N ASP A 217 -16.96 6.73 15.13
CA ASP A 217 -17.89 6.44 14.04
C ASP A 217 -17.22 6.51 12.68
N GLY A 218 -17.80 5.80 11.71
CA GLY A 218 -17.46 5.92 10.30
C GLY A 218 -18.14 7.12 9.64
N GLU A 219 -17.73 7.41 8.43
CA GLU A 219 -18.28 8.46 7.58
C GLU A 219 -19.22 7.86 6.52
N ASN A 220 -20.33 8.53 6.23
CA ASN A 220 -21.36 8.10 5.27
C ASN A 220 -21.43 9.04 4.07
N ASP A 221 -20.31 9.48 3.54
CA ASP A 221 -20.25 10.27 2.32
C ASP A 221 -20.05 9.37 1.07
N PHE A 222 -19.83 10.01 -0.08
CA PHE A 222 -19.69 9.29 -1.35
C PHE A 222 -18.32 8.60 -1.53
N HIS A 223 -17.33 8.87 -0.68
CA HIS A 223 -15.97 8.35 -0.84
C HIS A 223 -15.92 6.82 -0.74
N ARG A 224 -15.14 6.23 -1.63
CA ARG A 224 -14.89 4.79 -1.76
C ARG A 224 -13.45 4.56 -2.21
N PHE A 225 -12.99 3.31 -2.15
CA PHE A 225 -11.69 2.95 -2.73
C PHE A 225 -11.75 2.77 -4.23
N SER A 226 -12.72 2.02 -4.73
CA SER A 226 -12.83 1.78 -6.17
C SER A 226 -13.58 2.91 -6.88
N TYR A 227 -13.12 3.24 -8.07
CA TYR A 227 -13.80 4.18 -8.97
C TYR A 227 -15.07 3.59 -9.61
N ILE A 228 -15.28 2.28 -9.48
CA ILE A 228 -16.43 1.56 -10.06
C ILE A 228 -17.31 0.88 -9.02
N SER A 229 -17.07 1.07 -7.74
CA SER A 229 -17.90 0.50 -6.68
C SER A 229 -19.30 1.08 -6.64
N GLU A 230 -20.25 0.22 -6.29
CA GLU A 230 -21.61 0.58 -5.95
C GLU A 230 -21.71 1.09 -4.49
N PRO A 231 -22.85 1.64 -4.08
CA PRO A 231 -23.10 2.02 -2.69
C PRO A 231 -22.87 0.87 -1.72
N ARG A 232 -22.40 1.22 -0.51
CA ARG A 232 -22.12 0.23 0.54
C ARG A 232 -23.35 -0.57 0.93
N LYS A 233 -23.17 -1.88 1.07
CA LYS A 233 -24.24 -2.83 1.44
C LYS A 233 -24.19 -3.24 2.91
N LEU A 234 -23.01 -3.19 3.55
CA LEU A 234 -22.83 -3.62 4.93
C LEU A 234 -23.11 -2.48 5.91
N LYS A 235 -23.61 -2.85 7.08
CA LYS A 235 -23.85 -1.92 8.18
C LYS A 235 -22.51 -1.35 8.65
N GLN A 236 -22.46 -0.04 8.87
CA GLN A 236 -21.30 0.60 9.50
C GLN A 236 -21.26 0.26 10.99
N LEU A 237 -20.09 -0.16 11.46
CA LEU A 237 -19.81 -0.44 12.86
C LEU A 237 -18.92 0.65 13.45
N GLN A 238 -18.90 0.71 14.77
CA GLN A 238 -18.01 1.61 15.52
C GLN A 238 -16.67 0.94 15.80
N CYS A 239 -15.63 1.74 15.94
CA CYS A 239 -14.42 1.41 16.67
C CYS A 239 -14.40 2.15 18.00
N TRP A 240 -13.52 1.76 18.91
CA TRP A 240 -13.40 2.37 20.23
C TRP A 240 -11.97 2.73 20.54
N THR A 241 -11.80 3.78 21.32
CA THR A 241 -10.49 4.26 21.77
C THR A 241 -10.37 4.06 23.28
N CYS A 242 -9.22 3.56 23.71
CA CYS A 242 -8.80 3.52 25.10
C CYS A 242 -7.30 3.83 25.23
N TYR A 243 -6.80 3.88 26.45
CA TYR A 243 -5.44 4.26 26.74
C TYR A 243 -4.79 3.30 27.72
N THR A 244 -3.49 3.04 27.54
CA THR A 244 -2.68 2.45 28.59
C THR A 244 -2.50 3.45 29.75
N ASN A 245 -2.04 2.97 30.88
CA ASN A 245 -1.71 3.78 32.07
C ASN A 245 -0.44 3.26 32.71
N GLU A 246 0.01 3.89 33.79
CA GLU A 246 1.26 3.52 34.46
C GLU A 246 1.23 2.09 35.03
N GLU A 247 0.11 1.65 35.57
CA GLU A 247 -0.02 0.26 36.06
C GLU A 247 0.18 -0.77 34.96
N VAL A 248 -0.37 -0.49 33.75
CA VAL A 248 -0.12 -1.30 32.54
C VAL A 248 1.37 -1.33 32.23
N HIS A 249 2.02 -0.16 32.24
CA HIS A 249 3.44 -0.03 31.92
C HIS A 249 4.32 -0.77 32.92
N GLU A 250 4.01 -0.74 34.22
CA GLU A 250 4.73 -1.50 35.24
C GLU A 250 4.66 -3.02 35.00
N VAL A 251 3.48 -3.53 34.71
CA VAL A 251 3.30 -4.97 34.38
C VAL A 251 4.11 -5.33 33.15
N LEU A 252 4.05 -4.52 32.09
CA LEU A 252 4.83 -4.77 30.87
C LEU A 252 6.34 -4.71 31.12
N ARG A 253 6.82 -3.77 31.96
CA ARG A 253 8.26 -3.68 32.34
C ARG A 253 8.71 -4.93 33.09
N SER A 254 7.87 -5.50 33.96
CA SER A 254 8.21 -6.72 34.70
C SER A 254 8.46 -7.94 33.81
N GLY A 255 7.88 -7.96 32.60
CA GLY A 255 8.04 -9.03 31.64
C GLY A 255 9.16 -8.82 30.60
N LEU A 256 9.86 -7.69 30.64
CA LEU A 256 10.86 -7.36 29.60
C LEU A 256 12.02 -8.38 29.53
N ALA A 257 12.45 -8.92 30.64
CA ALA A 257 13.50 -9.95 30.68
C ALA A 257 13.12 -11.22 29.91
N ASP A 258 11.83 -11.53 29.87
CA ASP A 258 11.28 -12.70 29.18
C ASP A 258 10.80 -12.37 27.75
N SER A 259 11.09 -11.15 27.29
CA SER A 259 10.74 -10.72 25.93
C SER A 259 11.70 -11.30 24.90
N PRO A 260 11.21 -12.01 23.87
CA PRO A 260 12.06 -12.55 22.81
C PRO A 260 12.95 -11.52 22.11
N LEU A 261 12.51 -10.26 22.09
CA LEU A 261 13.28 -9.15 21.50
C LEU A 261 14.45 -8.70 22.38
N PHE A 262 14.27 -8.72 23.72
CA PHE A 262 15.27 -8.20 24.66
C PHE A 262 16.16 -9.29 25.26
N ASN A 263 15.74 -10.53 25.24
CA ASN A 263 16.56 -11.67 25.70
C ASN A 263 17.51 -12.25 24.62
N GLY A 264 17.52 -11.66 23.41
CA GLY A 264 18.38 -12.10 22.30
C GLY A 264 17.83 -13.25 21.47
N GLN A 265 16.63 -13.75 21.75
CA GLN A 265 15.98 -14.82 21.00
C GLN A 265 15.62 -14.37 19.58
N ILE A 266 15.12 -13.14 19.43
CA ILE A 266 14.89 -12.47 18.15
C ILE A 266 16.07 -11.53 17.87
N GLN A 267 16.78 -11.79 16.78
CA GLN A 267 17.90 -10.96 16.32
C GLN A 267 17.52 -10.06 15.13
N SER A 268 16.38 -10.33 14.48
CA SER A 268 15.91 -9.60 13.33
C SER A 268 15.26 -8.26 13.73
N ILE A 269 15.28 -7.30 12.81
CA ILE A 269 14.75 -5.94 13.01
C ILE A 269 13.25 -5.93 12.70
N GLY A 270 12.47 -5.31 13.60
CA GLY A 270 11.04 -5.07 13.41
C GLY A 270 10.72 -3.69 12.85
N PRO A 271 9.47 -3.43 12.46
CA PRO A 271 9.07 -2.16 11.85
C PRO A 271 9.13 -1.01 12.87
N ARG A 272 9.83 0.05 12.50
CA ARG A 272 10.03 1.26 13.31
C ARG A 272 8.72 1.99 13.65
N TYR A 273 7.80 2.06 12.69
CA TYR A 273 6.57 2.83 12.79
C TYR A 273 5.34 2.03 13.23
N CYS A 274 5.50 0.75 13.53
CA CYS A 274 4.52 -0.06 14.23
C CYS A 274 5.22 -0.83 15.35
N PRO A 275 5.82 -0.10 16.32
CA PRO A 275 6.55 -0.74 17.40
C PRO A 275 5.57 -1.52 18.28
N SER A 276 6.05 -2.62 18.85
CA SER A 276 5.32 -3.32 19.90
C SER A 276 5.10 -2.39 21.11
N ILE A 277 4.08 -2.65 21.90
CA ILE A 277 3.79 -1.83 23.10
C ILE A 277 5.02 -1.78 24.03
N LYS A 278 5.74 -2.89 24.19
CA LYS A 278 6.97 -2.94 24.97
C LYS A 278 8.07 -2.00 24.44
N THR A 279 8.22 -1.90 23.12
CA THR A 279 9.18 -0.97 22.50
C THR A 279 8.78 0.48 22.78
N LYS A 280 7.50 0.80 22.70
CA LYS A 280 6.99 2.15 23.03
C LYS A 280 7.32 2.56 24.46
N ILE A 281 7.17 1.64 25.41
CA ILE A 281 7.46 1.89 26.83
C ILE A 281 8.94 2.10 27.07
N VAL A 282 9.80 1.36 26.37
CA VAL A 282 11.27 1.50 26.49
C VAL A 282 11.79 2.78 25.82
N THR A 283 11.25 3.11 24.63
CA THR A 283 11.70 4.28 23.86
C THR A 283 11.09 5.60 24.33
N SER A 284 9.97 5.56 25.02
CA SER A 284 9.26 6.74 25.55
C SER A 284 8.83 6.49 26.99
N PRO A 285 9.78 6.32 27.92
CA PRO A 285 9.51 5.91 29.31
C PRO A 285 8.70 6.95 30.09
N ASP A 286 8.81 8.23 29.74
CA ASP A 286 8.12 9.33 30.42
C ASP A 286 6.69 9.56 29.93
N LYS A 287 6.25 8.82 28.90
CA LYS A 287 4.92 8.97 28.36
C LYS A 287 3.91 8.23 29.25
N PRO A 288 2.95 8.95 29.89
CA PRO A 288 2.07 8.33 30.90
C PRO A 288 1.02 7.37 30.31
N GLN A 289 0.73 7.52 29.01
CA GLN A 289 -0.26 6.70 28.32
C GLN A 289 0.02 6.57 26.83
N HIS A 290 -0.44 5.47 26.25
CA HIS A 290 -0.47 5.23 24.81
C HIS A 290 -1.90 4.94 24.36
N GLN A 291 -2.29 5.54 23.25
CA GLN A 291 -3.60 5.33 22.65
C GLN A 291 -3.70 3.95 22.01
N LEU A 292 -4.84 3.30 22.22
CA LEU A 292 -5.19 2.02 21.64
C LEU A 292 -6.54 2.14 20.94
N PHE A 293 -6.69 1.37 19.85
CA PHE A 293 -7.94 1.31 19.09
C PHE A 293 -8.46 -0.13 19.11
N LEU A 294 -9.69 -0.29 19.55
CA LEU A 294 -10.39 -1.57 19.53
C LEU A 294 -11.27 -1.63 18.28
N GLU A 295 -10.98 -2.57 17.42
CA GLU A 295 -11.51 -2.63 16.05
C GLU A 295 -12.26 -3.96 15.84
N PRO A 296 -13.53 -3.95 15.34
CA PRO A 296 -14.25 -5.19 15.07
C PRO A 296 -13.62 -5.96 13.91
N GLU A 297 -13.53 -7.27 14.06
CA GLU A 297 -13.01 -8.18 13.05
C GLU A 297 -14.06 -8.57 11.98
N GLY A 298 -15.33 -8.30 12.25
CA GLY A 298 -16.40 -8.60 11.34
C GLY A 298 -17.78 -8.20 11.86
N GLU A 299 -18.77 -8.28 10.98
CA GLU A 299 -20.14 -7.89 11.25
C GLU A 299 -20.85 -8.85 12.24
N SER A 300 -20.50 -10.13 12.19
CA SER A 300 -21.20 -11.21 12.90
C SER A 300 -20.33 -11.95 13.92
N THR A 301 -19.19 -11.37 14.31
CA THR A 301 -18.28 -11.96 15.31
C THR A 301 -18.12 -11.05 16.52
N HIS A 302 -17.83 -11.64 17.67
CA HIS A 302 -17.42 -10.93 18.87
C HIS A 302 -15.91 -10.69 18.94
N GLU A 303 -15.15 -11.10 17.93
CA GLU A 303 -13.71 -10.93 17.90
C GLU A 303 -13.34 -9.47 17.61
N LEU A 304 -12.48 -8.91 18.46
CA LEU A 304 -11.96 -7.55 18.35
C LEU A 304 -10.43 -7.57 18.25
N TYR A 305 -9.91 -6.72 17.40
CA TYR A 305 -8.49 -6.47 17.23
C TYR A 305 -8.06 -5.26 18.06
N LEU A 306 -7.01 -5.38 18.88
CA LEU A 306 -6.50 -4.28 19.70
C LEU A 306 -5.29 -3.61 19.03
N ASN A 307 -5.56 -2.64 18.17
CA ASN A 307 -4.53 -1.89 17.46
C ASN A 307 -3.71 -1.03 18.43
N GLY A 308 -2.40 -1.14 18.33
CA GLY A 308 -1.45 -0.39 19.18
C GLY A 308 -0.85 -1.19 20.34
N PHE A 309 -1.35 -2.40 20.60
CA PHE A 309 -0.88 -3.27 21.68
C PHE A 309 -0.18 -4.56 21.17
N SER A 310 0.51 -4.49 20.04
CA SER A 310 1.28 -5.63 19.55
C SER A 310 2.36 -6.02 20.57
N SER A 311 2.42 -7.30 20.90
CA SER A 311 3.36 -7.81 21.91
C SER A 311 3.72 -9.27 21.66
N SER A 312 4.94 -9.65 22.03
CA SER A 312 5.40 -11.04 22.12
C SER A 312 5.86 -11.42 23.53
N LEU A 313 5.46 -10.61 24.53
CA LEU A 313 5.68 -10.95 25.94
C LEU A 313 4.97 -12.28 26.30
N PRO A 314 5.36 -12.94 27.39
CA PRO A 314 4.61 -14.09 27.90
C PRO A 314 3.11 -13.80 27.99
N MET A 315 2.30 -14.82 27.72
CA MET A 315 0.84 -14.65 27.61
C MET A 315 0.20 -14.12 28.92
N ASP A 316 0.68 -14.59 30.06
CA ASP A 316 0.24 -14.13 31.39
C ASP A 316 0.52 -12.62 31.60
N ILE A 317 1.67 -12.15 31.18
CA ILE A 317 2.03 -10.72 31.22
C ILE A 317 1.13 -9.88 30.28
N GLN A 318 0.83 -10.39 29.09
CA GLN A 318 -0.09 -9.70 28.18
C GLN A 318 -1.47 -9.54 28.78
N ILE A 319 -2.01 -10.60 29.37
CA ILE A 319 -3.34 -10.61 30.00
C ILE A 319 -3.37 -9.71 31.24
N GLU A 320 -2.39 -9.86 32.13
CA GLU A 320 -2.33 -9.06 33.37
C GLU A 320 -2.21 -7.57 33.08
N ALA A 321 -1.36 -7.19 32.11
CA ALA A 321 -1.23 -5.79 31.71
C ALA A 321 -2.53 -5.22 31.16
N LEU A 322 -3.23 -5.94 30.31
CA LEU A 322 -4.48 -5.49 29.71
C LEU A 322 -5.60 -5.34 30.76
N LYS A 323 -5.66 -6.22 31.77
CA LYS A 323 -6.62 -6.12 32.87
C LYS A 323 -6.46 -4.86 33.73
N ARG A 324 -5.30 -4.19 33.66
CA ARG A 324 -5.08 -2.89 34.32
C ARG A 324 -5.74 -1.71 33.58
N ILE A 325 -6.25 -1.93 32.38
CA ILE A 325 -7.07 -0.94 31.67
C ILE A 325 -8.51 -1.11 32.14
N PRO A 326 -9.18 -0.06 32.67
CA PRO A 326 -10.52 -0.20 33.28
C PRO A 326 -11.55 -0.90 32.40
N CYS A 327 -11.59 -0.62 31.10
CA CYS A 327 -12.54 -1.26 30.18
C CYS A 327 -12.26 -2.76 29.94
N PHE A 328 -11.09 -3.26 30.34
CA PHE A 328 -10.66 -4.65 30.17
C PHE A 328 -10.51 -5.40 31.50
N LYS A 329 -11.09 -4.90 32.59
CA LYS A 329 -10.97 -5.54 33.91
C LYS A 329 -11.42 -6.99 33.94
N ASP A 330 -12.43 -7.35 33.14
CA ASP A 330 -12.99 -8.71 33.02
C ASP A 330 -12.56 -9.41 31.72
N LEU A 331 -11.40 -9.05 31.19
CA LEU A 331 -10.91 -9.46 29.88
C LEU A 331 -10.92 -10.96 29.65
N VAL A 332 -11.48 -11.35 28.51
CA VAL A 332 -11.33 -12.67 27.88
C VAL A 332 -10.74 -12.47 26.49
N ILE A 333 -9.73 -13.24 26.16
CA ILE A 333 -9.08 -13.21 24.85
C ILE A 333 -9.32 -14.52 24.09
N TYR A 334 -9.39 -14.44 22.76
CA TYR A 334 -9.42 -15.63 21.90
C TYR A 334 -8.03 -16.19 21.63
N ARG A 335 -7.02 -15.32 21.53
CA ARG A 335 -5.61 -15.69 21.34
C ARG A 335 -4.66 -14.55 21.73
N PRO A 336 -3.45 -14.86 22.16
CA PRO A 336 -2.44 -13.85 22.52
C PRO A 336 -1.84 -13.17 21.29
N GLY A 337 -1.17 -12.05 21.53
CA GLY A 337 -0.24 -11.46 20.58
C GLY A 337 1.02 -12.30 20.45
N TYR A 338 1.66 -12.21 19.29
CA TYR A 338 2.94 -12.88 19.03
C TYR A 338 3.81 -12.07 18.08
N ALA A 339 5.11 -12.34 18.08
CA ALA A 339 6.01 -11.90 17.03
C ALA A 339 6.25 -13.05 16.05
N ILE A 340 6.49 -12.70 14.79
CA ILE A 340 6.89 -13.66 13.77
C ILE A 340 8.14 -13.18 13.06
N GLU A 341 9.14 -14.08 12.94
CA GLU A 341 10.32 -13.93 12.11
C GLU A 341 10.13 -14.71 10.81
N TYR A 342 10.65 -14.17 9.73
CA TYR A 342 10.52 -14.75 8.39
C TYR A 342 11.67 -14.30 7.48
N ASP A 343 11.92 -15.06 6.41
CA ASP A 343 12.92 -14.71 5.42
C ASP A 343 12.41 -13.65 4.47
N TYR A 344 13.30 -12.74 4.11
CA TYR A 344 13.13 -11.77 3.03
C TYR A 344 14.36 -11.76 2.14
N PHE A 345 14.24 -11.18 0.96
CA PHE A 345 15.33 -11.03 0.00
C PHE A 345 15.62 -9.55 -0.21
N ASP A 346 16.91 -9.19 -0.28
CA ASP A 346 17.33 -7.81 -0.47
C ASP A 346 16.73 -7.25 -1.78
N PRO A 347 15.84 -6.25 -1.73
CA PRO A 347 15.15 -5.74 -2.92
C PRO A 347 16.07 -4.98 -3.89
N THR A 348 17.29 -4.62 -3.51
CA THR A 348 18.28 -4.05 -4.45
C THR A 348 18.73 -5.05 -5.51
N GLN A 349 18.44 -6.33 -5.33
CA GLN A 349 18.64 -7.40 -6.31
C GLN A 349 17.56 -7.43 -7.41
N LEU A 350 16.58 -6.53 -7.34
CA LEU A 350 15.48 -6.44 -8.30
C LEU A 350 15.63 -5.26 -9.24
N LYS A 351 15.16 -5.45 -10.46
CA LYS A 351 14.87 -4.37 -11.40
C LYS A 351 13.62 -3.61 -10.96
N HIS A 352 13.35 -2.45 -11.53
CA HIS A 352 12.10 -1.70 -11.30
C HIS A 352 10.82 -2.46 -11.72
N THR A 353 10.97 -3.48 -12.57
CA THR A 353 9.89 -4.41 -12.94
C THR A 353 9.59 -5.44 -11.85
N LEU A 354 10.38 -5.48 -10.77
CA LEU A 354 10.42 -6.49 -9.72
C LEU A 354 10.97 -7.85 -10.17
N GLU A 355 11.51 -7.95 -11.38
CA GLU A 355 12.27 -9.12 -11.81
C GLU A 355 13.65 -9.14 -11.15
N SER A 356 14.09 -10.35 -10.74
CA SER A 356 15.44 -10.56 -10.24
C SER A 356 16.50 -10.17 -11.27
N LYS A 357 17.55 -9.48 -10.83
CA LYS A 357 18.77 -9.24 -11.62
C LYS A 357 19.64 -10.50 -11.75
N VAL A 358 19.43 -11.49 -10.88
CA VAL A 358 20.25 -12.71 -10.78
C VAL A 358 19.62 -13.89 -11.49
N ILE A 359 18.32 -14.11 -11.30
CA ILE A 359 17.56 -15.23 -11.90
C ILE A 359 16.52 -14.64 -12.85
N LYS A 360 16.68 -14.94 -14.14
CA LYS A 360 15.78 -14.45 -15.19
C LYS A 360 14.37 -15.03 -15.02
N ASN A 361 13.35 -14.22 -15.27
CA ASN A 361 11.92 -14.55 -15.19
C ASN A 361 11.40 -14.90 -13.79
N LEU A 362 12.18 -14.63 -12.75
CA LEU A 362 11.77 -14.72 -11.36
C LEU A 362 11.49 -13.33 -10.80
N PHE A 363 10.26 -13.13 -10.30
CA PHE A 363 9.79 -11.87 -9.71
C PHE A 363 9.53 -12.05 -8.23
N PHE A 364 9.76 -11.00 -7.45
CA PHE A 364 9.46 -10.96 -6.02
C PHE A 364 8.52 -9.80 -5.72
N ALA A 365 7.47 -10.06 -4.97
CA ALA A 365 6.51 -9.02 -4.58
C ALA A 365 5.98 -9.21 -3.17
N GLY A 366 5.74 -8.11 -2.48
CA GLY A 366 5.19 -8.08 -1.14
C GLY A 366 6.24 -8.18 -0.05
N GLN A 367 5.89 -8.82 1.03
CA GLN A 367 6.69 -8.85 2.27
C GLN A 367 8.06 -9.54 2.11
N VAL A 368 8.21 -10.40 1.14
CA VAL A 368 9.51 -11.02 0.78
C VAL A 368 10.55 -10.02 0.31
N ASN A 369 10.15 -8.81 -0.05
CA ASN A 369 11.03 -7.69 -0.39
C ASN A 369 11.36 -6.78 0.81
N GLY A 370 11.00 -7.19 2.02
CA GLY A 370 11.25 -6.42 3.23
C GLY A 370 10.25 -5.29 3.47
N THR A 371 9.05 -5.36 2.90
CA THR A 371 7.96 -4.41 3.18
C THR A 371 7.00 -4.96 4.24
N THR A 372 6.22 -4.07 4.86
CA THR A 372 5.04 -4.43 5.65
C THR A 372 3.84 -3.60 5.20
N GLY A 373 2.68 -4.24 5.18
CA GLY A 373 1.41 -3.62 4.79
C GLY A 373 0.76 -4.33 3.60
N TYR A 374 -0.56 -4.47 3.67
CA TYR A 374 -1.36 -5.12 2.63
C TYR A 374 -1.30 -4.35 1.31
N GLU A 375 -1.34 -3.04 1.42
CA GLU A 375 -1.38 -2.09 0.32
C GLU A 375 -0.05 -2.11 -0.45
N GLU A 376 1.06 -2.07 0.29
CA GLU A 376 2.40 -2.19 -0.29
C GLU A 376 2.58 -3.54 -1.00
N ALA A 377 2.05 -4.60 -0.42
CA ALA A 377 2.07 -5.92 -1.04
C ALA A 377 1.23 -5.95 -2.33
N GLY A 378 0.01 -5.42 -2.30
CA GLY A 378 -0.87 -5.34 -3.47
C GLY A 378 -0.28 -4.52 -4.61
N GLY A 379 0.32 -3.37 -4.30
CA GLY A 379 1.00 -2.50 -5.28
C GLY A 379 2.18 -3.18 -5.96
N GLN A 380 3.01 -3.90 -5.22
CA GLN A 380 4.08 -4.71 -5.79
C GLN A 380 3.53 -5.87 -6.61
N GLY A 381 2.50 -6.54 -6.10
CA GLY A 381 1.89 -7.69 -6.75
C GLY A 381 1.36 -7.35 -8.14
N ILE A 382 0.60 -6.27 -8.29
CA ILE A 382 0.04 -5.89 -9.59
C ILE A 382 1.15 -5.55 -10.61
N VAL A 383 2.19 -4.85 -10.19
CA VAL A 383 3.33 -4.51 -11.05
C VAL A 383 4.10 -5.77 -11.47
N ALA A 384 4.37 -6.68 -10.54
CA ALA A 384 5.03 -7.95 -10.82
C ALA A 384 4.21 -8.83 -11.78
N GLY A 385 2.91 -8.92 -11.57
CA GLY A 385 2.01 -9.67 -12.45
C GLY A 385 1.95 -9.13 -13.87
N ILE A 386 1.87 -7.82 -14.03
CA ILE A 386 1.93 -7.15 -15.34
C ILE A 386 3.25 -7.46 -16.04
N ASN A 387 4.37 -7.31 -15.35
CA ASN A 387 5.70 -7.52 -15.97
C ASN A 387 6.00 -8.99 -16.23
N ALA A 388 5.49 -9.91 -15.42
CA ALA A 388 5.56 -11.34 -15.70
C ALA A 388 4.83 -11.69 -16.99
N HIS A 389 3.62 -11.15 -17.21
CA HIS A 389 2.91 -11.27 -18.47
C HIS A 389 3.70 -10.71 -19.64
N ILE A 390 4.27 -9.52 -19.49
CA ILE A 390 5.08 -8.87 -20.54
C ILE A 390 6.31 -9.73 -20.89
N ASN A 391 7.00 -10.28 -19.92
CA ASN A 391 8.14 -11.18 -20.18
C ASN A 391 7.73 -12.43 -20.96
N CYS A 392 6.52 -12.95 -20.76
CA CYS A 392 6.03 -14.12 -21.50
C CYS A 392 5.63 -13.81 -22.93
N HIS A 393 5.09 -12.63 -23.19
CA HIS A 393 4.43 -12.29 -24.46
C HIS A 393 5.14 -11.18 -25.25
N GLY A 394 6.16 -10.58 -24.68
CA GLY A 394 6.84 -9.42 -25.26
C GLY A 394 6.12 -8.11 -24.96
N GLY A 395 6.83 -7.02 -25.10
CA GLY A 395 6.34 -5.67 -24.83
C GLY A 395 7.33 -4.84 -24.03
N GLU A 396 7.00 -3.57 -23.86
CA GLU A 396 7.82 -2.66 -23.05
C GLU A 396 7.62 -2.94 -21.55
N PRO A 397 8.67 -2.95 -20.76
CA PRO A 397 8.58 -3.07 -19.32
C PRO A 397 7.64 -2.02 -18.71
N PHE A 398 6.79 -2.44 -17.77
CA PHE A 398 5.87 -1.56 -17.06
C PHE A 398 6.55 -1.04 -15.80
N VAL A 399 6.90 0.24 -15.80
CA VAL A 399 7.51 0.93 -14.65
C VAL A 399 6.75 2.21 -14.37
N LEU A 400 6.39 2.42 -13.12
CA LEU A 400 5.75 3.64 -12.64
C LEU A 400 6.80 4.62 -12.08
N GLY A 401 6.73 5.88 -12.51
CA GLY A 401 7.58 6.94 -11.98
C GLY A 401 7.16 7.39 -10.57
N ARG A 402 8.09 8.02 -9.86
CA ARG A 402 7.83 8.61 -8.53
C ARG A 402 6.84 9.77 -8.57
N ASP A 403 6.66 10.42 -9.71
CA ASP A 403 5.68 11.49 -9.96
C ASP A 403 4.34 10.98 -10.49
N GLU A 404 4.25 9.69 -10.82
CA GLU A 404 3.03 9.06 -11.34
C GLU A 404 2.24 8.33 -10.25
N ALA A 405 2.92 7.69 -9.32
CA ALA A 405 2.27 6.84 -8.33
C ALA A 405 3.09 6.66 -7.04
N TYR A 406 2.40 6.51 -5.90
CA TYR A 406 3.02 6.00 -4.67
C TYR A 406 3.61 4.59 -4.86
N ILE A 407 3.00 3.77 -5.70
CA ILE A 407 3.57 2.47 -6.10
C ILE A 407 4.95 2.67 -6.76
N GLY A 408 5.10 3.70 -7.58
CA GLY A 408 6.39 4.08 -8.16
C GLY A 408 7.41 4.50 -7.12
N VAL A 409 7.01 5.30 -6.14
CA VAL A 409 7.86 5.68 -4.99
C VAL A 409 8.29 4.45 -4.21
N LEU A 410 7.34 3.57 -3.90
CA LEU A 410 7.58 2.32 -3.17
C LEU A 410 8.65 1.44 -3.86
N ILE A 411 8.44 1.13 -5.12
CA ILE A 411 9.33 0.23 -5.86
C ILE A 411 10.71 0.87 -6.06
N ASP A 412 10.75 2.15 -6.41
CA ASP A 412 12.02 2.87 -6.56
C ASP A 412 12.81 2.91 -5.24
N ASP A 413 12.17 3.20 -4.11
CA ASP A 413 12.82 3.15 -2.79
C ASP A 413 13.39 1.76 -2.49
N LEU A 414 12.64 0.71 -2.76
CA LEU A 414 13.08 -0.66 -2.51
C LEU A 414 14.31 -1.04 -3.33
N VAL A 415 14.26 -0.82 -4.63
CA VAL A 415 15.31 -1.33 -5.55
C VAL A 415 16.55 -0.44 -5.57
N THR A 416 16.44 0.83 -5.21
CA THR A 416 17.58 1.77 -5.20
C THR A 416 18.20 1.95 -3.82
N LYS A 417 17.40 2.06 -2.77
CA LYS A 417 17.86 2.29 -1.40
C LYS A 417 18.01 1.01 -0.58
N GLY A 418 17.26 -0.02 -0.94
CA GLY A 418 17.15 -1.21 -0.11
C GLY A 418 16.39 -0.96 1.19
N VAL A 419 16.46 -1.92 2.11
CA VAL A 419 15.76 -1.88 3.40
C VAL A 419 16.70 -2.27 4.53
N ASP A 420 16.77 -1.44 5.56
CA ASP A 420 17.46 -1.74 6.81
C ASP A 420 16.49 -2.25 7.89
N GLU A 421 15.22 -1.91 7.73
CA GLU A 421 14.10 -2.28 8.57
C GLU A 421 12.87 -2.53 7.69
N PRO A 422 11.81 -3.21 8.15
CA PRO A 422 10.60 -3.39 7.35
C PRO A 422 10.06 -2.06 6.83
N TYR A 423 10.03 -1.93 5.49
CA TYR A 423 9.61 -0.72 4.81
C TYR A 423 8.10 -0.51 4.94
N ARG A 424 7.68 0.70 5.25
CA ARG A 424 6.29 1.17 5.20
C ARG A 424 6.21 2.46 4.39
N MET A 425 5.10 2.60 3.64
CA MET A 425 4.82 3.84 2.93
C MET A 425 4.29 4.91 3.88
N PHE A 426 4.80 6.11 3.72
CA PHE A 426 4.34 7.35 4.35
C PHE A 426 4.29 8.45 3.31
N THR A 427 3.46 9.46 3.55
CA THR A 427 3.40 10.64 2.67
C THR A 427 4.73 11.39 2.58
N SER A 428 5.55 11.32 3.63
CA SER A 428 6.87 11.96 3.66
C SER A 428 7.90 11.33 2.70
N ARG A 429 7.64 10.13 2.20
CA ARG A 429 8.53 9.48 1.21
C ARG A 429 8.33 10.01 -0.21
N ALA A 430 7.20 10.65 -0.48
CA ALA A 430 6.87 11.20 -1.80
C ALA A 430 7.25 12.68 -1.89
N GLU A 431 7.96 13.05 -2.95
CA GLU A 431 8.35 14.44 -3.25
C GLU A 431 7.19 15.23 -3.86
N TYR A 432 6.29 14.56 -4.58
CA TYR A 432 5.23 15.18 -5.39
C TYR A 432 3.83 14.85 -4.86
N ARG A 433 3.58 15.07 -3.56
CA ARG A 433 2.33 14.65 -2.90
C ARG A 433 1.08 15.20 -3.56
N ILE A 434 1.08 16.46 -4.03
CA ILE A 434 -0.08 17.06 -4.68
C ILE A 434 -0.39 16.40 -6.03
N LEU A 435 0.62 15.81 -6.69
CA LEU A 435 0.43 15.04 -7.93
C LEU A 435 -0.06 13.61 -7.67
N LEU A 436 0.15 13.10 -6.45
CA LEU A 436 -0.15 11.70 -6.08
C LEU A 436 -1.39 11.57 -5.19
N ARG A 437 -2.34 12.49 -5.35
CA ARG A 437 -3.58 12.49 -4.55
C ARG A 437 -4.41 11.24 -4.79
N GLN A 438 -5.15 10.83 -3.75
CA GLN A 438 -6.04 9.68 -3.81
C GLN A 438 -7.21 9.88 -4.79
N ASP A 439 -7.63 11.13 -5.03
CA ASP A 439 -8.78 11.44 -5.86
C ASP A 439 -8.53 11.26 -7.36
N ASP A 440 -7.30 11.45 -7.81
CA ASP A 440 -6.96 11.48 -9.24
C ASP A 440 -6.10 10.30 -9.73
N ALA A 441 -5.99 9.22 -8.99
CA ALA A 441 -5.22 8.06 -9.40
C ALA A 441 -5.69 7.48 -10.75
N ASP A 442 -6.98 7.50 -11.02
CA ASP A 442 -7.55 7.09 -12.31
C ASP A 442 -7.09 7.99 -13.47
N MET A 443 -7.01 9.31 -13.24
CA MET A 443 -6.52 10.27 -14.22
C MET A 443 -5.04 10.03 -14.60
N ARG A 444 -4.25 9.51 -13.68
CA ARG A 444 -2.82 9.23 -13.88
C ARG A 444 -2.52 7.86 -14.48
N LEU A 445 -3.32 6.84 -14.14
CA LEU A 445 -2.94 5.44 -14.33
C LEU A 445 -3.87 4.62 -15.22
N THR A 446 -5.17 4.94 -15.28
CA THR A 446 -6.15 4.09 -15.96
C THR A 446 -5.92 4.02 -17.48
N GLU A 447 -5.54 5.10 -18.13
CA GLU A 447 -5.20 5.08 -19.55
C GLU A 447 -4.01 4.15 -19.85
N ARG A 448 -2.98 4.17 -19.01
CA ARG A 448 -1.83 3.24 -19.14
C ARG A 448 -2.27 1.78 -19.02
N ALA A 449 -3.13 1.47 -18.06
CA ALA A 449 -3.68 0.13 -17.88
C ALA A 449 -4.59 -0.29 -19.03
N TYR A 450 -5.34 0.63 -19.61
CA TYR A 450 -6.13 0.39 -20.82
C TYR A 450 -5.25 0.04 -22.02
N LYS A 451 -4.17 0.78 -22.23
CA LYS A 451 -3.19 0.52 -23.31
C LYS A 451 -2.51 -0.84 -23.16
N LEU A 452 -2.31 -1.31 -21.94
CA LEU A 452 -1.82 -2.67 -21.66
C LEU A 452 -2.87 -3.77 -21.94
N GLY A 453 -4.15 -3.42 -21.94
CA GLY A 453 -5.26 -4.36 -22.02
C GLY A 453 -5.79 -4.86 -20.67
N LEU A 454 -5.27 -4.34 -19.55
CA LEU A 454 -5.70 -4.73 -18.20
C LEU A 454 -7.03 -4.07 -17.81
N VAL A 455 -7.22 -2.81 -18.12
CA VAL A 455 -8.49 -2.09 -17.99
C VAL A 455 -9.25 -2.19 -19.30
N LYS A 456 -10.55 -2.50 -19.24
CA LYS A 456 -11.39 -2.70 -20.41
C LYS A 456 -12.03 -1.38 -20.89
N GLN A 457 -12.64 -1.42 -22.08
CA GLN A 457 -13.18 -0.28 -22.80
C GLN A 457 -14.21 0.51 -21.98
N ASP A 458 -15.13 -0.18 -21.33
CA ASP A 458 -16.22 0.43 -20.54
C ASP A 458 -15.67 1.32 -19.40
N ARG A 459 -14.68 0.84 -18.69
CA ARG A 459 -14.04 1.59 -17.62
C ARG A 459 -13.23 2.78 -18.15
N TYR A 460 -12.56 2.62 -19.27
CA TYR A 460 -11.83 3.71 -19.92
C TYR A 460 -12.80 4.82 -20.40
N GLU A 461 -13.94 4.45 -20.96
CA GLU A 461 -14.99 5.40 -21.36
C GLU A 461 -15.56 6.17 -20.15
N MET A 462 -15.73 5.50 -19.01
CA MET A 462 -16.13 6.17 -17.75
C MET A 462 -15.11 7.24 -17.33
N LEU A 463 -13.82 6.95 -17.45
CA LEU A 463 -12.76 7.93 -17.18
C LEU A 463 -12.84 9.11 -18.12
N LEU A 464 -13.00 8.88 -19.43
CA LEU A 464 -13.10 9.96 -20.42
C LEU A 464 -14.31 10.88 -20.18
N LYS A 465 -15.45 10.31 -19.83
CA LYS A 465 -16.64 11.08 -19.43
C LYS A 465 -16.38 11.94 -18.19
N LYS A 466 -15.78 11.37 -17.17
CA LYS A 466 -15.39 12.10 -15.95
C LYS A 466 -14.44 13.26 -16.26
N GLN A 467 -13.40 13.03 -17.05
CA GLN A 467 -12.46 14.05 -17.49
C GLN A 467 -13.15 15.20 -18.25
N ALA A 468 -14.03 14.84 -19.19
CA ALA A 468 -14.79 15.83 -19.96
C ALA A 468 -15.68 16.71 -19.07
N GLU A 469 -16.38 16.11 -18.10
CA GLU A 469 -17.22 16.86 -17.16
C GLU A 469 -16.40 17.76 -16.24
N ILE A 470 -15.28 17.30 -15.70
CA ILE A 470 -14.39 18.13 -14.87
C ILE A 470 -13.87 19.31 -15.69
N ASN A 471 -13.40 19.09 -16.91
CA ASN A 471 -12.91 20.14 -17.79
C ASN A 471 -14.01 21.15 -18.11
N ARG A 472 -15.23 20.72 -18.39
CA ARG A 472 -16.39 21.56 -18.66
C ARG A 472 -16.70 22.50 -17.47
N ILE A 473 -16.72 21.95 -16.25
CA ILE A 473 -16.98 22.73 -15.04
C ILE A 473 -15.86 23.75 -14.79
N VAL A 474 -14.61 23.33 -14.88
CA VAL A 474 -13.46 24.24 -14.68
C VAL A 474 -13.44 25.35 -15.74
N GLU A 475 -13.66 25.04 -17.00
CA GLU A 475 -13.72 25.99 -18.10
C GLU A 475 -14.86 27.01 -17.90
N PHE A 476 -16.03 26.56 -17.47
CA PHE A 476 -17.13 27.46 -17.14
C PHE A 476 -16.71 28.48 -16.07
N THR A 477 -16.04 28.05 -15.02
CA THR A 477 -15.57 28.96 -13.95
C THR A 477 -14.51 29.94 -14.43
N GLN A 478 -13.71 29.58 -15.42
CA GLN A 478 -12.68 30.46 -16.03
C GLN A 478 -13.27 31.50 -16.95
N THR A 479 -14.40 31.23 -17.59
CA THR A 479 -15.01 32.08 -18.60
C THR A 479 -16.15 32.92 -18.06
N TYR A 480 -16.89 32.44 -17.07
CA TYR A 480 -18.05 33.13 -16.50
C TYR A 480 -17.65 34.29 -15.61
N SER A 481 -18.17 35.50 -15.92
CA SER A 481 -17.93 36.71 -15.15
C SER A 481 -19.11 37.04 -14.25
N ILE A 482 -18.82 37.38 -13.00
CA ILE A 482 -19.82 37.78 -12.01
C ILE A 482 -19.65 39.26 -11.66
N LYS A 483 -20.76 40.01 -11.64
CA LYS A 483 -20.77 41.39 -11.18
C LYS A 483 -20.81 41.45 -9.65
N ALA A 484 -20.11 42.44 -9.08
CA ALA A 484 -20.02 42.63 -7.63
C ALA A 484 -21.40 42.78 -6.96
N ASP A 485 -22.31 43.56 -7.57
CA ASP A 485 -23.66 43.79 -7.03
C ASP A 485 -24.53 42.53 -6.96
N LYS A 486 -24.21 41.49 -7.77
CA LYS A 486 -24.97 40.24 -7.80
C LYS A 486 -24.53 39.20 -6.78
N ILE A 487 -23.29 39.32 -6.26
CA ILE A 487 -22.71 38.27 -5.43
C ILE A 487 -22.27 38.72 -4.04
N ASN A 488 -22.13 40.04 -3.82
CA ASN A 488 -21.57 40.57 -2.58
C ASN A 488 -22.32 40.15 -1.32
N ASP A 489 -23.66 40.13 -1.37
CA ASP A 489 -24.46 39.72 -0.21
C ASP A 489 -24.21 38.23 0.14
N ALA A 490 -24.08 37.39 -0.87
CA ALA A 490 -23.71 35.98 -0.69
C ALA A 490 -22.29 35.82 -0.12
N LEU A 491 -21.33 36.61 -0.62
CA LEU A 491 -19.95 36.60 -0.14
C LEU A 491 -19.87 36.99 1.34
N GLU A 492 -20.61 37.99 1.76
CA GLU A 492 -20.67 38.40 3.16
C GLU A 492 -21.27 37.31 4.05
N THR A 493 -22.35 36.68 3.60
CA THR A 493 -22.97 35.52 4.29
C THR A 493 -22.00 34.34 4.40
N LEU A 494 -21.16 34.10 3.41
CA LEU A 494 -20.17 33.04 3.38
C LEU A 494 -18.86 33.39 4.12
N GLY A 495 -18.79 34.58 4.72
CA GLY A 495 -17.66 35.02 5.55
C GLY A 495 -16.41 35.44 4.77
N THR A 496 -16.55 35.87 3.53
CA THR A 496 -15.45 36.36 2.70
C THR A 496 -15.67 37.81 2.27
N ALA A 497 -14.61 38.50 1.83
CA ALA A 497 -14.62 39.89 1.49
C ALA A 497 -15.51 40.20 0.25
N ARG A 498 -16.21 41.35 0.29
CA ARG A 498 -16.98 41.86 -0.84
C ARG A 498 -16.06 42.20 -2.01
N LEU A 499 -16.60 42.11 -3.21
CA LEU A 499 -15.91 42.55 -4.43
C LEU A 499 -16.09 44.05 -4.65
N THR A 500 -15.06 44.72 -5.12
CA THR A 500 -15.12 46.10 -5.61
C THR A 500 -15.50 46.18 -7.09
N HIS A 501 -15.08 45.18 -7.85
CA HIS A 501 -15.33 45.04 -9.29
C HIS A 501 -15.75 43.59 -9.60
N GLY A 502 -16.36 43.38 -10.76
CA GLY A 502 -16.66 42.04 -11.25
C GLY A 502 -15.40 41.20 -11.46
N CYS A 503 -15.52 39.89 -11.29
CA CYS A 503 -14.43 38.95 -11.48
C CYS A 503 -14.92 37.67 -12.17
N LYS A 504 -13.99 36.78 -12.50
CA LYS A 504 -14.31 35.42 -12.95
C LYS A 504 -14.75 34.54 -11.77
N LEU A 505 -15.64 33.61 -12.02
CA LEU A 505 -16.12 32.69 -10.98
C LEU A 505 -14.97 31.90 -10.34
N ILE A 506 -13.97 31.51 -11.13
CA ILE A 506 -12.78 30.80 -10.64
C ILE A 506 -12.04 31.60 -9.55
N ASP A 507 -12.00 32.93 -9.63
CA ASP A 507 -11.32 33.75 -8.63
C ASP A 507 -12.03 33.71 -7.27
N LEU A 508 -13.36 33.56 -7.28
CA LEU A 508 -14.14 33.36 -6.05
C LEU A 508 -13.94 31.98 -5.46
N ILE A 509 -14.02 30.93 -6.29
CA ILE A 509 -13.84 29.55 -5.83
C ILE A 509 -12.41 29.33 -5.31
N GLY A 510 -11.43 30.08 -5.78
CA GLY A 510 -10.06 30.08 -5.26
C GLY A 510 -9.92 30.54 -3.80
N ARG A 511 -10.93 31.23 -3.25
CA ARG A 511 -10.90 31.73 -1.86
C ARG A 511 -11.13 30.57 -0.85
N PRO A 512 -10.44 30.56 0.31
CA PRO A 512 -10.58 29.49 1.31
C PRO A 512 -12.01 29.26 1.80
N GLN A 513 -12.82 30.32 1.91
CA GLN A 513 -14.18 30.26 2.43
C GLN A 513 -15.21 29.76 1.41
N ILE A 514 -14.86 29.78 0.13
CA ILE A 514 -15.75 29.45 -0.97
C ILE A 514 -15.51 28.05 -1.47
N THR A 515 -16.57 27.28 -1.58
CA THR A 515 -16.59 25.97 -2.23
C THR A 515 -17.51 26.03 -3.46
N ILE A 516 -17.39 25.07 -4.36
CA ILE A 516 -18.35 24.93 -5.47
C ILE A 516 -19.77 24.79 -4.91
N GLU A 517 -19.92 23.95 -3.89
CA GLU A 517 -21.21 23.66 -3.28
C GLU A 517 -21.87 24.89 -2.63
N ASN A 518 -21.09 25.71 -1.90
CA ASN A 518 -21.68 26.86 -1.20
C ASN A 518 -21.90 28.08 -2.08
N ILE A 519 -21.18 28.25 -3.19
CA ILE A 519 -21.37 29.38 -4.11
C ILE A 519 -22.40 29.09 -5.21
N ALA A 520 -22.55 27.87 -5.66
CA ALA A 520 -23.42 27.49 -6.76
C ALA A 520 -24.89 27.92 -6.59
N PRO A 521 -25.51 27.82 -5.39
CA PRO A 521 -26.87 28.29 -5.16
C PRO A 521 -27.06 29.81 -5.44
N HIS A 522 -26.00 30.60 -5.34
CA HIS A 522 -26.00 32.04 -5.57
C HIS A 522 -25.68 32.42 -7.01
N VAL A 523 -25.38 31.46 -7.88
CA VAL A 523 -25.03 31.64 -9.29
C VAL A 523 -25.86 30.67 -10.13
N PRO A 524 -27.09 31.07 -10.53
CA PRO A 524 -28.02 30.15 -11.23
C PRO A 524 -27.44 29.51 -12.48
N ALA A 525 -26.67 30.24 -13.27
CA ALA A 525 -26.02 29.69 -14.47
C ALA A 525 -25.00 28.62 -14.13
N PHE A 526 -24.31 28.71 -12.99
CA PHE A 526 -23.39 27.68 -12.53
C PHE A 526 -24.12 26.45 -11.99
N MET A 527 -25.18 26.66 -11.22
CA MET A 527 -26.03 25.57 -10.76
C MET A 527 -26.60 24.76 -11.93
N GLU A 528 -26.99 25.44 -13.01
CA GLU A 528 -27.44 24.77 -14.24
C GLU A 528 -26.36 23.86 -14.83
N GLN A 529 -25.10 24.34 -14.86
CA GLN A 529 -23.98 23.50 -15.34
C GLN A 529 -23.76 22.27 -14.46
N LEU A 530 -23.83 22.43 -13.13
CA LEU A 530 -23.68 21.31 -12.20
C LEU A 530 -24.81 20.29 -12.34
N ASN A 531 -26.04 20.76 -12.59
CA ASN A 531 -27.20 19.87 -12.76
C ASN A 531 -27.17 19.07 -14.07
N LYS A 532 -26.32 19.41 -15.02
CA LYS A 532 -26.08 18.61 -16.25
C LYS A 532 -25.19 17.40 -16.00
N ILE A 533 -24.56 17.29 -14.83
CA ILE A 533 -23.75 16.12 -14.47
C ILE A 533 -24.70 14.98 -14.09
N GLU A 534 -24.72 13.92 -14.90
CA GLU A 534 -25.64 12.80 -14.72
C GLU A 534 -25.10 11.75 -13.76
N GLU A 535 -23.81 11.46 -13.82
CA GLU A 535 -23.15 10.41 -13.04
C GLU A 535 -21.99 10.96 -12.23
N ARG A 536 -21.74 10.42 -11.03
CA ARG A 536 -20.61 10.74 -10.17
C ARG A 536 -20.45 12.24 -9.86
N LYS A 537 -21.56 12.92 -9.67
CA LYS A 537 -21.62 14.36 -9.50
C LYS A 537 -20.71 14.85 -8.36
N ASP A 538 -20.78 14.21 -7.19
CA ASP A 538 -19.98 14.61 -6.03
C ASP A 538 -18.47 14.44 -6.29
N GLU A 539 -18.08 13.34 -6.93
CA GLU A 539 -16.69 13.07 -7.30
C GLU A 539 -16.16 14.10 -8.31
N ILE A 540 -16.96 14.44 -9.31
CA ILE A 540 -16.61 15.46 -10.33
C ILE A 540 -16.47 16.85 -9.72
N ILE A 541 -17.41 17.24 -8.86
CA ILE A 541 -17.37 18.52 -8.15
C ILE A 541 -16.13 18.62 -7.27
N GLU A 542 -15.83 17.60 -6.49
CA GLU A 542 -14.63 17.54 -5.65
C GLU A 542 -13.35 17.68 -6.49
N ALA A 543 -13.25 16.95 -7.58
CA ALA A 543 -12.09 17.00 -8.47
C ALA A 543 -11.93 18.38 -9.13
N ALA A 544 -13.01 19.01 -9.57
CA ALA A 544 -13.00 20.35 -10.14
C ALA A 544 -12.56 21.39 -9.10
N GLU A 545 -13.08 21.33 -7.88
CA GLU A 545 -12.72 22.25 -6.80
C GLU A 545 -11.24 22.13 -6.42
N ILE A 546 -10.71 20.92 -6.29
CA ILE A 546 -9.29 20.70 -6.01
C ILE A 546 -8.42 21.28 -7.12
N ARG A 547 -8.77 21.04 -8.37
CA ARG A 547 -8.05 21.57 -9.53
C ARG A 547 -8.02 23.09 -9.53
N ILE A 548 -9.13 23.74 -9.17
CA ILE A 548 -9.24 25.21 -9.09
C ILE A 548 -8.39 25.75 -7.93
N LYS A 549 -8.59 25.23 -6.73
CA LYS A 549 -7.95 25.76 -5.52
C LYS A 549 -6.45 25.51 -5.46
N TYR A 550 -5.98 24.41 -6.00
CA TYR A 550 -4.58 23.97 -5.90
C TYR A 550 -3.79 24.10 -7.20
N LYS A 551 -4.35 24.78 -8.21
CA LYS A 551 -3.73 24.95 -9.53
C LYS A 551 -2.27 25.40 -9.45
N GLY A 552 -1.98 26.42 -8.67
CA GLY A 552 -0.62 26.97 -8.55
C GLY A 552 0.38 25.97 -7.97
N TYR A 553 -0.04 25.17 -7.00
CA TYR A 553 0.79 24.11 -6.39
C TYR A 553 1.00 22.95 -7.37
N ILE A 554 -0.05 22.53 -8.05
CA ILE A 554 -0.01 21.45 -9.04
C ILE A 554 0.93 21.82 -10.20
N ASP A 555 0.78 23.01 -10.76
CA ASP A 555 1.60 23.49 -11.87
C ASP A 555 3.08 23.58 -11.48
N ARG A 556 3.37 24.06 -10.26
CA ARG A 556 4.73 24.17 -9.74
C ARG A 556 5.38 22.79 -9.55
N GLU A 557 4.68 21.85 -8.93
CA GLU A 557 5.23 20.49 -8.75
C GLU A 557 5.42 19.78 -10.08
N ARG A 558 4.51 19.97 -11.04
CA ARG A 558 4.65 19.44 -12.39
C ARG A 558 5.91 19.94 -13.09
N MET A 559 6.19 21.24 -12.99
CA MET A 559 7.43 21.82 -13.54
C MET A 559 8.68 21.21 -12.91
N ILE A 560 8.66 20.96 -11.61
CA ILE A 560 9.78 20.31 -10.88
C ILE A 560 9.94 18.87 -11.35
N ALA A 561 8.84 18.12 -11.44
CA ALA A 561 8.83 16.75 -11.92
C ALA A 561 9.38 16.63 -13.35
N ASP A 562 8.99 17.53 -14.25
CA ASP A 562 9.46 17.56 -15.63
C ASP A 562 10.98 17.80 -15.72
N LYS A 563 11.56 18.60 -14.82
CA LYS A 563 13.02 18.78 -14.74
C LYS A 563 13.73 17.47 -14.35
N ILE A 564 13.15 16.73 -13.42
CA ILE A 564 13.72 15.46 -12.97
C ILE A 564 13.56 14.37 -14.03
N HIS A 565 12.48 14.36 -14.80
CA HIS A 565 12.33 13.47 -15.95
C HIS A 565 13.47 13.57 -16.96
N ARG A 566 14.08 14.75 -17.10
CA ARG A 566 15.28 14.90 -17.95
C ARG A 566 16.44 14.05 -17.42
N LEU A 567 16.61 13.94 -16.10
CA LEU A 567 17.61 13.06 -15.49
C LEU A 567 17.20 11.58 -15.58
N GLU A 568 15.91 11.27 -15.53
CA GLU A 568 15.39 9.91 -15.75
C GLU A 568 15.64 9.42 -17.19
N SER A 569 15.66 10.32 -18.17
CA SER A 569 15.98 9.97 -19.56
C SER A 569 17.45 9.64 -19.78
N ILE A 570 18.34 10.01 -18.84
CA ILE A 570 19.78 9.78 -18.95
C ILE A 570 20.12 8.39 -18.41
N ARG A 571 20.21 7.43 -19.29
CA ARG A 571 20.63 6.07 -18.94
C ARG A 571 22.13 6.03 -18.67
N ILE A 572 22.52 5.42 -17.54
CA ILE A 572 23.92 5.28 -17.10
C ILE A 572 24.36 3.83 -16.96
N LYS A 573 23.43 2.89 -16.90
CA LYS A 573 23.74 1.47 -16.76
C LYS A 573 24.67 0.97 -17.87
N GLY A 574 25.76 0.34 -17.48
CA GLY A 574 26.77 -0.19 -18.40
C GLY A 574 27.66 0.86 -19.08
N LYS A 575 27.53 2.15 -18.73
CA LYS A 575 28.34 3.22 -19.32
C LYS A 575 29.59 3.57 -18.52
N PHE A 576 29.68 3.15 -17.27
CA PHE A 576 30.76 3.51 -16.38
C PHE A 576 31.36 2.29 -15.70
N ASP A 577 32.68 2.29 -15.59
CA ASP A 577 33.41 1.46 -14.67
C ASP A 577 33.60 2.22 -13.36
N TYR A 578 32.60 2.15 -12.49
CA TYR A 578 32.57 2.90 -11.22
C TYR A 578 33.79 2.65 -10.33
N ALA A 579 34.38 1.44 -10.37
CA ALA A 579 35.54 1.08 -9.56
C ALA A 579 36.74 1.97 -9.88
N ASN A 580 36.91 2.38 -11.12
CA ASN A 580 38.02 3.16 -11.62
C ASN A 580 37.76 4.68 -11.67
N LEU A 581 36.57 5.14 -11.30
CA LEU A 581 36.23 6.57 -11.27
C LEU A 581 36.68 7.23 -9.96
N GLN A 582 37.93 7.63 -9.91
CA GLN A 582 38.52 8.25 -8.71
C GLN A 582 37.95 9.64 -8.37
N SER A 583 37.28 10.29 -9.31
CA SER A 583 36.58 11.57 -9.10
C SER A 583 35.27 11.44 -8.32
N LEU A 584 34.78 10.23 -8.13
CA LEU A 584 33.65 9.94 -7.26
C LEU A 584 34.12 9.69 -5.81
N SER A 585 33.27 10.02 -4.84
CA SER A 585 33.52 9.63 -3.44
C SER A 585 33.59 8.10 -3.31
N THR A 586 34.33 7.61 -2.31
CA THR A 586 34.47 6.17 -2.07
C THR A 586 33.11 5.53 -1.79
N GLU A 587 32.25 6.21 -1.02
CA GLU A 587 30.89 5.78 -0.71
C GLU A 587 30.03 5.69 -1.98
N ALA A 588 30.07 6.72 -2.82
CA ALA A 588 29.32 6.73 -4.08
C ALA A 588 29.75 5.59 -4.99
N ARG A 589 31.05 5.34 -5.15
CA ARG A 589 31.55 4.21 -5.98
C ARG A 589 31.01 2.86 -5.48
N GLN A 590 31.10 2.59 -4.19
CA GLN A 590 30.63 1.34 -3.61
C GLN A 590 29.13 1.14 -3.81
N LYS A 591 28.34 2.20 -3.64
CA LYS A 591 26.89 2.15 -3.79
C LYS A 591 26.46 2.01 -5.25
N LEU A 592 27.12 2.72 -6.15
CA LEU A 592 26.84 2.61 -7.58
C LEU A 592 27.17 1.21 -8.12
N ILE A 593 28.26 0.59 -7.64
CA ILE A 593 28.60 -0.79 -8.00
C ILE A 593 27.53 -1.76 -7.48
N LYS A 594 27.12 -1.60 -6.21
CA LYS A 594 26.17 -2.50 -5.57
C LYS A 594 24.77 -2.41 -6.18
N ILE A 595 24.28 -1.21 -6.43
CA ILE A 595 22.89 -0.94 -6.83
C ILE A 595 22.74 -0.97 -8.34
N ASP A 596 23.77 -0.57 -9.09
CA ASP A 596 23.81 -0.51 -10.56
C ASP A 596 22.55 0.20 -11.13
N PRO A 597 22.35 1.50 -10.81
CA PRO A 597 21.17 2.22 -11.23
C PRO A 597 21.10 2.37 -12.75
N GLU A 598 19.88 2.33 -13.28
CA GLU A 598 19.66 2.43 -14.73
C GLU A 598 19.79 3.87 -15.23
N THR A 599 19.35 4.84 -14.41
CA THR A 599 19.31 6.25 -14.79
C THR A 599 20.07 7.13 -13.81
N LEU A 600 20.43 8.34 -14.26
CA LEU A 600 21.12 9.33 -13.45
C LEU A 600 20.22 9.83 -12.30
N ALA A 601 18.92 9.95 -12.54
CA ALA A 601 17.98 10.30 -11.48
C ALA A 601 17.89 9.23 -10.38
N GLN A 602 17.89 7.95 -10.74
CA GLN A 602 17.96 6.86 -9.77
C GLN A 602 19.25 6.94 -8.95
N ALA A 603 20.39 7.18 -9.59
CA ALA A 603 21.66 7.38 -8.88
C ALA A 603 21.59 8.53 -7.87
N SER A 604 20.95 9.63 -8.24
CA SER A 604 20.82 10.81 -7.36
C SER A 604 19.99 10.58 -6.10
N ARG A 605 19.12 9.57 -6.09
CA ARG A 605 18.28 9.20 -4.94
C ARG A 605 18.94 8.21 -3.99
N ILE A 606 20.08 7.64 -4.35
CA ILE A 606 20.80 6.69 -3.49
C ILE A 606 21.43 7.45 -2.32
N PRO A 607 21.15 7.12 -1.06
CA PRO A 607 21.78 7.75 0.09
C PRO A 607 23.30 7.63 0.06
N GLY A 608 24.00 8.74 0.25
CA GLY A 608 25.48 8.80 0.20
C GLY A 608 26.04 9.12 -1.19
N ILE A 609 25.18 9.33 -2.19
CA ILE A 609 25.58 9.93 -3.47
C ILE A 609 25.26 11.43 -3.42
N SER A 610 26.29 12.25 -3.55
CA SER A 610 26.20 13.70 -3.47
C SER A 610 25.83 14.34 -4.81
N PRO A 611 25.33 15.59 -4.83
CA PRO A 611 25.18 16.36 -6.07
C PRO A 611 26.48 16.49 -6.84
N SER A 612 27.62 16.52 -6.15
CA SER A 612 28.96 16.55 -6.76
C SER A 612 29.26 15.27 -7.53
N ASP A 613 28.91 14.10 -6.98
CA ASP A 613 29.07 12.82 -7.67
C ASP A 613 28.20 12.75 -8.93
N ILE A 614 26.98 13.27 -8.88
CA ILE A 614 26.08 13.35 -10.04
C ILE A 614 26.65 14.27 -11.13
N ASN A 615 27.22 15.41 -10.75
CA ASN A 615 27.88 16.32 -11.68
C ASN A 615 29.08 15.66 -12.39
N VAL A 616 29.86 14.88 -11.65
CA VAL A 616 30.97 14.10 -12.24
C VAL A 616 30.45 13.17 -13.35
N LEU A 617 29.37 12.43 -13.08
CA LEU A 617 28.76 11.54 -14.07
C LEU A 617 28.21 12.30 -15.30
N LEU A 618 27.58 13.47 -15.07
CA LEU A 618 27.11 14.34 -16.16
C LEU A 618 28.26 14.81 -17.05
N VAL A 619 29.34 15.29 -16.47
CA VAL A 619 30.54 15.74 -17.23
C VAL A 619 31.14 14.60 -18.04
N LEU A 620 31.22 13.39 -17.46
CA LEU A 620 31.73 12.21 -18.18
C LEU A 620 30.81 11.76 -19.33
N LEU A 621 29.51 12.12 -19.26
CA LEU A 621 28.57 11.90 -20.38
C LEU A 621 28.60 13.01 -21.43
N GLY A 622 29.43 14.03 -21.25
CA GLY A 622 29.51 15.18 -22.17
C GLY A 622 28.31 16.14 -22.06
N ARG A 623 27.69 16.26 -20.89
CA ARG A 623 26.49 17.07 -20.64
C ARG A 623 26.71 18.07 -19.52
#